data_b131c00bc7f7539f03d1d33187374507
#
_entry.id   b131c00bc7f7539f03d1d33187374507
#
_cell.length_a   1.000
_cell.length_b   1.000
_cell.length_c   1.000
_cell.angle_alpha   90.00
_cell.angle_beta   90.00
_cell.angle_gamma   90.00
#
_symmetry.space_group_name_H-M   'P 1'
#
loop_
_entity.id
_entity.type
_entity.pdbx_description
1 polymer ?
#
loop_
_entity_poly.entity_id
_entity_poly.type
_entity_poly.pdbx_seq_one_letter_code
_entity_poly.pdbx_strand_id
1 'polypeptide(L)'
;IHEIQILFTNVFVKKDNAFSYNDAAAVCDDMDAFKIGLRISETLKTKRSLKTKGIKLNEVSMAYPIYEENNVYLYEDTQNERLIKQMIAEFAIFANSFVGEYLKINLNTGIFRTCIANEWLQTVYNEITGEELLQEIITNGIRADYMSNVESHDLVGMPEYCHFTSPIRRLSDCICHYLLKYIYFNHTRKHQNYNVPFSELELDKLATKCLNITRTEKKNQYLDIKFRLLQVMDNMISKNNKIDIEYYITGYSGLFLNIIICKINEFHVHMSYTLRVRDYSKGINPKEKYFLSITNVNCFTIYDENTIPELDRHILE
;
A
#
# COMPACT_ATOMS: atom_id res chain seq x y z
N ILE A 1 21.26 8.63 -15.41
CA ILE A 1 22.13 8.43 -14.22
C ILE A 1 23.37 7.69 -14.73
N HIS A 2 24.54 8.31 -14.61
CA HIS A 2 25.80 7.74 -15.10
C HIS A 2 26.58 7.04 -13.97
N GLU A 3 26.41 7.48 -12.73
CA GLU A 3 27.11 6.94 -11.57
C GLU A 3 26.25 7.09 -10.32
N ILE A 4 26.31 6.09 -9.42
CA ILE A 4 25.68 6.12 -8.10
C ILE A 4 26.76 5.84 -7.07
N GLN A 5 26.84 6.70 -6.06
CA GLN A 5 27.74 6.54 -4.93
C GLN A 5 26.95 6.38 -3.64
N ILE A 6 27.41 5.49 -2.77
CA ILE A 6 26.84 5.33 -1.42
C ILE A 6 27.71 6.10 -0.44
N LEU A 7 27.11 7.07 0.26
CA LEU A 7 27.74 7.86 1.29
C LEU A 7 26.97 7.71 2.61
N PHE A 8 27.72 7.58 3.70
CA PHE A 8 27.13 7.61 5.05
C PHE A 8 27.41 8.98 5.66
N THR A 9 26.34 9.75 5.85
CA THR A 9 26.41 11.12 6.35
C THR A 9 25.42 11.35 7.49
N ASN A 10 25.71 12.33 8.34
CA ASN A 10 24.73 12.89 9.26
C ASN A 10 24.06 14.07 8.57
N VAL A 11 22.75 14.04 8.51
CA VAL A 11 21.95 15.10 7.88
C VAL A 11 21.16 15.84 8.95
N PHE A 12 21.27 17.17 8.93
CA PHE A 12 20.46 18.07 9.74
C PHE A 12 19.50 18.82 8.83
N VAL A 13 18.20 18.62 9.07
CA VAL A 13 17.14 19.32 8.33
C VAL A 13 16.66 20.49 9.19
N LYS A 14 16.69 21.71 8.64
CA LYS A 14 16.06 22.86 9.29
C LYS A 14 14.54 22.68 9.25
N LYS A 15 13.86 23.08 10.34
CA LYS A 15 12.40 22.98 10.44
C LYS A 15 11.68 23.62 9.26
N ASP A 16 12.16 24.77 8.80
CA ASP A 16 11.58 25.52 7.68
C ASP A 16 11.72 24.82 6.32
N ASN A 17 12.55 23.77 6.23
CA ASN A 17 12.73 22.94 5.04
C ASN A 17 12.04 21.56 5.16
N ALA A 18 11.24 21.36 6.20
CA ALA A 18 10.47 20.14 6.41
C ALA A 18 9.02 20.41 6.03
N PHE A 19 8.58 19.82 4.92
CA PHE A 19 7.23 19.96 4.40
C PHE A 19 6.38 18.74 4.75
N SER A 20 5.14 18.97 5.16
CA SER A 20 4.10 17.94 5.06
C SER A 20 3.71 17.74 3.58
N TYR A 21 2.96 16.70 3.27
CA TYR A 21 2.47 16.52 1.89
C TYR A 21 1.59 17.67 1.43
N ASN A 22 0.75 18.20 2.31
CA ASN A 22 -0.11 19.34 2.02
C ASN A 22 0.69 20.63 1.79
N ASP A 23 1.69 20.90 2.64
CA ASP A 23 2.56 22.06 2.46
C ASP A 23 3.36 21.96 1.15
N ALA A 24 3.91 20.78 0.86
CA ALA A 24 4.62 20.54 -0.39
C ALA A 24 3.71 20.71 -1.61
N ALA A 25 2.48 20.22 -1.54
CA ALA A 25 1.48 20.36 -2.60
C ALA A 25 1.09 21.82 -2.85
N ALA A 26 1.03 22.63 -1.79
CA ALA A 26 0.68 24.05 -1.90
C ALA A 26 1.76 24.88 -2.62
N VAL A 27 3.03 24.45 -2.59
CA VAL A 27 4.17 25.19 -3.16
C VAL A 27 4.87 24.48 -4.32
N CYS A 28 4.38 23.31 -4.75
CA CYS A 28 5.07 22.48 -5.74
C CYS A 28 5.20 23.15 -7.12
N ASP A 29 4.25 24.00 -7.48
CA ASP A 29 4.25 24.74 -8.73
C ASP A 29 5.15 25.99 -8.71
N ASP A 30 5.56 26.45 -7.53
CA ASP A 30 6.38 27.63 -7.35
C ASP A 30 7.85 27.31 -7.09
N MET A 31 8.14 26.16 -6.46
CA MET A 31 9.51 25.78 -6.09
C MET A 31 10.17 24.91 -7.16
N ASP A 32 11.29 25.35 -7.70
CA ASP A 32 12.06 24.63 -8.74
C ASP A 32 12.48 23.22 -8.28
N ALA A 33 12.80 23.03 -6.99
CA ALA A 33 13.14 21.72 -6.46
C ALA A 33 12.04 20.68 -6.66
N PHE A 34 10.77 21.06 -6.42
CA PHE A 34 9.64 20.18 -6.67
C PHE A 34 9.40 19.97 -8.16
N LYS A 35 9.46 21.01 -8.99
CA LYS A 35 9.33 20.90 -10.45
C LYS A 35 10.35 19.92 -11.04
N ILE A 36 11.61 20.03 -10.63
CA ILE A 36 12.67 19.11 -11.06
C ILE A 36 12.40 17.70 -10.55
N GLY A 37 12.04 17.56 -9.26
CA GLY A 37 11.72 16.27 -8.64
C GLY A 37 10.58 15.55 -9.36
N LEU A 38 9.50 16.26 -9.68
CA LEU A 38 8.36 15.72 -10.43
C LEU A 38 8.77 15.24 -11.83
N ARG A 39 9.59 16.00 -12.54
CA ARG A 39 10.10 15.58 -13.87
C ARG A 39 11.00 14.34 -13.79
N ILE A 40 11.85 14.27 -12.78
CA ILE A 40 12.70 13.07 -12.55
C ILE A 40 11.82 11.87 -12.23
N SER A 41 10.86 12.01 -11.32
CA SER A 41 9.96 10.91 -10.93
C SER A 41 9.14 10.37 -12.09
N GLU A 42 8.64 11.23 -12.97
CA GLU A 42 7.92 10.80 -14.17
C GLU A 42 8.84 10.04 -15.13
N THR A 43 10.10 10.46 -15.26
CA THR A 43 11.11 9.75 -16.05
C THR A 43 11.40 8.36 -15.45
N LEU A 44 11.53 8.25 -14.12
CA LEU A 44 11.74 6.98 -13.42
C LEU A 44 10.54 6.04 -13.60
N LYS A 45 9.33 6.55 -13.41
CA LYS A 45 8.08 5.82 -13.62
C LYS A 45 7.96 5.28 -15.05
N THR A 46 8.21 6.12 -16.03
CA THR A 46 8.15 5.74 -17.45
C THR A 46 9.16 4.65 -17.77
N LYS A 47 10.41 4.80 -17.34
CA LYS A 47 11.46 3.78 -17.54
C LYS A 47 11.11 2.44 -16.88
N ARG A 48 10.57 2.48 -15.67
CA ARG A 48 10.11 1.31 -14.93
C ARG A 48 8.95 0.62 -15.62
N SER A 49 7.94 1.37 -16.06
CA SER A 49 6.77 0.83 -16.78
C SER A 49 7.14 0.14 -18.09
N LEU A 50 8.10 0.71 -18.84
CA LEU A 50 8.55 0.15 -20.11
C LEU A 50 9.41 -1.11 -19.96
N LYS A 51 10.28 -1.14 -18.94
CA LYS A 51 11.24 -2.22 -18.77
C LYS A 51 10.69 -3.44 -18.01
N THR A 52 9.85 -3.22 -17.03
CA THR A 52 9.61 -4.20 -15.98
C THR A 52 8.13 -4.57 -15.81
N LYS A 53 7.25 -4.01 -16.62
CA LYS A 53 5.80 -4.30 -16.54
C LYS A 53 5.21 -4.07 -15.12
N GLY A 54 5.79 -3.14 -14.33
CA GLY A 54 5.26 -2.79 -13.02
C GLY A 54 3.84 -2.24 -13.12
N ILE A 55 2.98 -2.69 -12.21
CA ILE A 55 1.56 -2.33 -12.21
C ILE A 55 1.41 -0.86 -11.85
N LYS A 56 0.61 -0.14 -12.63
CA LYS A 56 0.25 1.26 -12.39
C LYS A 56 -0.97 1.32 -11.47
N LEU A 57 -0.76 1.34 -10.16
CA LEU A 57 -1.85 1.41 -9.17
C LEU A 57 -2.39 2.82 -8.91
N ASN A 58 -1.82 3.86 -9.52
CA ASN A 58 -2.01 5.25 -9.10
C ASN A 58 -3.14 6.00 -9.82
N GLU A 59 -4.01 5.30 -10.54
CA GLU A 59 -5.05 5.96 -11.33
C GLU A 59 -6.35 6.22 -10.56
N VAL A 60 -6.55 5.54 -9.41
CA VAL A 60 -7.74 5.74 -8.58
C VAL A 60 -7.38 6.52 -7.32
N SER A 61 -8.00 7.69 -7.18
CA SER A 61 -7.97 8.44 -5.93
C SER A 61 -8.92 7.77 -4.95
N MET A 62 -8.39 7.30 -3.83
CA MET A 62 -9.20 6.72 -2.75
C MET A 62 -9.27 7.70 -1.60
N ALA A 63 -10.49 7.99 -1.16
CA ALA A 63 -10.72 8.72 0.06
C ALA A 63 -10.38 7.83 1.27
N TYR A 64 -9.88 8.43 2.31
CA TYR A 64 -9.55 7.78 3.58
C TYR A 64 -10.04 8.61 4.76
N PRO A 65 -10.35 7.97 5.89
CA PRO A 65 -10.85 8.67 7.06
C PRO A 65 -9.70 9.42 7.76
N ILE A 66 -9.88 10.71 7.99
CA ILE A 66 -9.00 11.52 8.84
C ILE A 66 -9.74 12.01 10.08
N TYR A 67 -8.97 12.25 11.14
CA TYR A 67 -9.47 12.73 12.42
C TYR A 67 -8.97 14.14 12.67
N GLU A 68 -9.88 15.09 12.81
CA GLU A 68 -9.57 16.49 13.05
C GLU A 68 -10.60 17.09 14.01
N GLU A 69 -10.17 17.81 15.02
CA GLU A 69 -11.00 18.53 16.00
C GLU A 69 -12.17 17.69 16.58
N ASN A 70 -11.90 16.44 16.96
CA ASN A 70 -12.90 15.48 17.45
C ASN A 70 -13.94 15.01 16.42
N ASN A 71 -13.72 15.24 15.14
CA ASN A 71 -14.57 14.76 14.06
C ASN A 71 -13.78 13.82 13.12
N VAL A 72 -14.50 12.84 12.55
CA VAL A 72 -13.94 11.92 11.53
C VAL A 72 -14.68 12.19 10.23
N TYR A 73 -13.94 12.40 9.15
CA TYR A 73 -14.51 12.63 7.82
C TYR A 73 -13.63 11.99 6.73
N LEU A 74 -14.22 11.82 5.54
CA LEU A 74 -13.47 11.34 4.38
C LEU A 74 -12.67 12.49 3.77
N TYR A 75 -11.41 12.19 3.51
CA TYR A 75 -10.49 13.09 2.83
C TYR A 75 -9.99 12.41 1.54
N GLU A 76 -9.97 13.17 0.48
CA GLU A 76 -9.39 12.76 -0.79
C GLU A 76 -8.22 13.68 -1.12
N ASP A 77 -7.07 13.09 -1.43
CA ASP A 77 -5.89 13.84 -1.80
C ASP A 77 -6.14 14.73 -3.02
N THR A 78 -5.70 15.96 -2.97
CA THR A 78 -5.68 16.85 -4.14
C THR A 78 -4.76 16.31 -5.24
N GLN A 79 -4.89 16.82 -6.44
CA GLN A 79 -4.01 16.42 -7.54
C GLN A 79 -2.53 16.64 -7.20
N ASN A 80 -2.18 17.79 -6.62
CA ASN A 80 -0.82 18.12 -6.25
C ASN A 80 -0.29 17.21 -5.14
N GLU A 81 -1.11 16.88 -4.13
CA GLU A 81 -0.72 15.92 -3.09
C GLU A 81 -0.41 14.54 -3.68
N ARG A 82 -1.24 14.06 -4.59
CA ARG A 82 -0.99 12.81 -5.31
C ARG A 82 0.32 12.83 -6.09
N LEU A 83 0.60 13.93 -6.80
CA LEU A 83 1.84 14.11 -7.54
C LEU A 83 3.07 14.09 -6.61
N ILE A 84 3.01 14.79 -5.48
CA ILE A 84 4.11 14.80 -4.50
C ILE A 84 4.29 13.40 -3.86
N LYS A 85 3.20 12.73 -3.46
CA LYS A 85 3.26 11.36 -2.92
C LYS A 85 3.85 10.39 -3.94
N GLN A 86 3.46 10.51 -5.22
CA GLN A 86 4.01 9.69 -6.29
C GLN A 86 5.50 9.98 -6.53
N MET A 87 5.92 11.23 -6.51
CA MET A 87 7.33 11.61 -6.65
C MET A 87 8.18 10.93 -5.57
N ILE A 88 7.77 11.02 -4.32
CA ILE A 88 8.48 10.36 -3.20
C ILE A 88 8.49 8.84 -3.35
N ALA A 89 7.37 8.25 -3.79
CA ALA A 89 7.28 6.81 -4.04
C ALA A 89 8.27 6.35 -5.13
N GLU A 90 8.36 7.06 -6.27
CA GLU A 90 9.29 6.68 -7.34
C GLU A 90 10.76 6.83 -6.93
N PHE A 91 11.10 7.85 -6.15
CA PHE A 91 12.45 7.97 -5.58
C PHE A 91 12.76 6.83 -4.60
N ALA A 92 11.79 6.46 -3.75
CA ALA A 92 11.96 5.34 -2.85
C ALA A 92 12.08 4.00 -3.60
N ILE A 93 11.27 3.77 -4.65
CA ILE A 93 11.35 2.58 -5.49
C ILE A 93 12.73 2.49 -6.13
N PHE A 94 13.23 3.58 -6.70
CA PHE A 94 14.53 3.63 -7.33
C PHE A 94 15.65 3.31 -6.33
N ALA A 95 15.67 3.96 -5.17
CA ALA A 95 16.68 3.73 -4.14
C ALA A 95 16.62 2.30 -3.58
N ASN A 96 15.42 1.80 -3.29
CA ASN A 96 15.20 0.46 -2.77
C ASN A 96 15.64 -0.63 -3.76
N SER A 97 15.37 -0.45 -5.05
CA SER A 97 15.80 -1.39 -6.11
C SER A 97 17.31 -1.36 -6.30
N PHE A 98 17.91 -0.17 -6.33
CA PHE A 98 19.36 -0.02 -6.41
C PHE A 98 20.08 -0.74 -5.26
N VAL A 99 19.59 -0.54 -4.03
CA VAL A 99 20.16 -1.21 -2.85
C VAL A 99 19.92 -2.72 -2.91
N GLY A 100 18.78 -3.17 -3.39
CA GLY A 100 18.50 -4.60 -3.61
C GLY A 100 19.50 -5.24 -4.58
N GLU A 101 19.73 -4.61 -5.73
CA GLU A 101 20.73 -5.04 -6.70
C GLU A 101 22.15 -5.02 -6.11
N TYR A 102 22.49 -3.97 -5.36
CA TYR A 102 23.80 -3.83 -4.72
C TYR A 102 24.07 -4.92 -3.67
N LEU A 103 23.08 -5.27 -2.85
CA LEU A 103 23.17 -6.37 -1.88
C LEU A 103 23.31 -7.72 -2.60
N LYS A 104 22.55 -7.95 -3.68
CA LYS A 104 22.67 -9.17 -4.51
C LYS A 104 24.07 -9.34 -5.07
N ILE A 105 24.62 -8.30 -5.69
CA ILE A 105 25.95 -8.36 -6.32
C ILE A 105 27.06 -8.62 -5.30
N ASN A 106 26.99 -7.98 -4.12
CA ASN A 106 28.09 -8.02 -3.16
C ASN A 106 27.99 -9.15 -2.13
N LEU A 107 26.79 -9.60 -1.78
CA LEU A 107 26.55 -10.59 -0.73
C LEU A 107 25.73 -11.79 -1.20
N ASN A 108 24.96 -11.65 -2.26
CA ASN A 108 23.94 -12.59 -2.74
C ASN A 108 22.90 -12.97 -1.65
N THR A 109 22.76 -12.15 -0.63
CA THR A 109 21.81 -12.32 0.47
C THR A 109 21.43 -10.97 1.07
N GLY A 110 20.31 -10.92 1.80
CA GLY A 110 19.81 -9.70 2.41
C GLY A 110 18.42 -9.90 3.01
N ILE A 111 17.66 -8.82 3.13
CA ILE A 111 16.21 -8.87 3.40
C ILE A 111 15.50 -8.22 2.21
N PHE A 112 15.00 -9.06 1.32
CA PHE A 112 14.32 -8.63 0.10
C PHE A 112 12.81 -8.54 0.32
N ARG A 113 12.19 -7.57 -0.32
CA ARG A 113 10.74 -7.46 -0.41
C ARG A 113 10.31 -8.05 -1.73
N THR A 114 9.62 -9.17 -1.69
CA THR A 114 9.28 -9.99 -2.86
C THR A 114 7.77 -10.00 -3.08
N CYS A 115 7.36 -10.11 -4.32
CA CYS A 115 5.95 -10.25 -4.68
C CYS A 115 5.85 -10.90 -6.05
N ILE A 116 5.59 -12.19 -6.08
CA ILE A 116 5.42 -12.93 -7.34
C ILE A 116 3.95 -12.84 -7.75
N ALA A 117 3.70 -12.20 -8.87
CA ALA A 117 2.38 -12.17 -9.49
C ALA A 117 2.13 -13.48 -10.23
N ASN A 118 0.89 -14.00 -10.15
CA ASN A 118 0.53 -15.16 -10.95
C ASN A 118 0.50 -14.82 -12.44
N GLU A 119 0.62 -15.83 -13.30
CA GLU A 119 0.66 -15.67 -14.76
C GLU A 119 -0.58 -14.93 -15.29
N TRP A 120 -1.73 -15.15 -14.67
CA TRP A 120 -2.96 -14.48 -15.04
C TRP A 120 -2.88 -12.96 -14.84
N LEU A 121 -2.36 -12.49 -13.70
CA LEU A 121 -2.18 -11.06 -13.49
C LEU A 121 -1.17 -10.46 -14.48
N GLN A 122 -0.14 -11.20 -14.86
CA GLN A 122 0.84 -10.77 -15.85
C GLN A 122 0.24 -10.60 -17.26
N THR A 123 -0.81 -11.36 -17.57
CA THR A 123 -1.51 -11.22 -18.86
C THR A 123 -2.55 -10.11 -18.84
N VAL A 124 -3.29 -9.98 -17.76
CA VAL A 124 -4.47 -9.09 -17.70
C VAL A 124 -4.12 -7.65 -17.34
N TYR A 125 -2.99 -7.39 -16.64
CA TYR A 125 -2.65 -6.03 -16.18
C TYR A 125 -2.46 -5.00 -17.31
N ASN A 126 -2.27 -5.43 -18.56
CA ASN A 126 -2.22 -4.55 -19.73
C ASN A 126 -3.62 -4.20 -20.28
N GLU A 127 -4.64 -5.00 -19.92
CA GLU A 127 -5.98 -4.92 -20.46
C GLU A 127 -6.94 -4.18 -19.53
N ILE A 128 -6.64 -4.20 -18.23
CA ILE A 128 -7.43 -3.57 -17.19
C ILE A 128 -6.62 -2.52 -16.43
N THR A 129 -7.27 -1.45 -16.02
CA THR A 129 -6.63 -0.33 -15.33
C THR A 129 -7.46 0.12 -14.13
N GLY A 130 -6.89 1.02 -13.33
CA GLY A 130 -7.60 1.72 -12.28
C GLY A 130 -8.23 0.80 -11.24
N GLU A 131 -9.52 1.02 -10.99
CA GLU A 131 -10.29 0.31 -9.95
C GLU A 131 -10.42 -1.18 -10.23
N GLU A 132 -10.64 -1.56 -11.49
CA GLU A 132 -10.76 -2.97 -11.90
C GLU A 132 -9.47 -3.75 -11.61
N LEU A 133 -8.32 -3.17 -11.93
CA LEU A 133 -7.01 -3.77 -11.64
C LEU A 133 -6.79 -3.92 -10.12
N LEU A 134 -7.14 -2.90 -9.34
CA LEU A 134 -7.04 -2.96 -7.89
C LEU A 134 -7.90 -4.08 -7.30
N GLN A 135 -9.14 -4.20 -7.77
CA GLN A 135 -10.04 -5.27 -7.35
C GLN A 135 -9.47 -6.65 -7.67
N GLU A 136 -8.90 -6.85 -8.85
CA GLU A 136 -8.30 -8.12 -9.24
C GLU A 136 -7.08 -8.48 -8.38
N ILE A 137 -6.22 -7.51 -8.06
CA ILE A 137 -5.08 -7.72 -7.16
C ILE A 137 -5.56 -8.18 -5.77
N ILE A 138 -6.61 -7.55 -5.25
CA ILE A 138 -7.14 -7.86 -3.93
C ILE A 138 -7.83 -9.23 -3.93
N THR A 139 -8.66 -9.50 -4.92
CA THR A 139 -9.41 -10.75 -5.05
C THR A 139 -8.47 -11.96 -5.20
N ASN A 140 -7.39 -11.81 -5.96
CA ASN A 140 -6.40 -12.87 -6.13
C ASN A 140 -5.39 -12.97 -4.96
N GLY A 141 -5.53 -12.13 -3.94
CA GLY A 141 -4.76 -12.22 -2.71
C GLY A 141 -3.25 -11.99 -2.88
N ILE A 142 -2.85 -11.24 -3.93
CA ILE A 142 -1.44 -10.95 -4.23
C ILE A 142 -0.84 -10.13 -3.10
N ARG A 143 0.18 -10.68 -2.46
CA ARG A 143 0.82 -10.09 -1.30
C ARG A 143 2.32 -10.07 -1.49
N ALA A 144 2.94 -9.01 -0.98
CA ALA A 144 4.38 -8.96 -0.90
C ALA A 144 4.85 -9.54 0.44
N ASP A 145 5.94 -10.31 0.38
CA ASP A 145 6.56 -10.97 1.52
C ASP A 145 7.99 -10.46 1.77
N TYR A 146 8.64 -10.91 2.83
CA TYR A 146 10.06 -10.69 3.08
C TYR A 146 10.79 -12.03 3.02
N MET A 147 11.88 -12.06 2.27
CA MET A 147 12.73 -13.24 2.09
C MET A 147 14.21 -12.86 2.19
N SER A 148 15.07 -13.80 2.58
CA SER A 148 16.51 -13.63 2.56
C SER A 148 17.11 -13.83 1.18
N ASN A 149 16.44 -14.63 0.34
CA ASN A 149 16.81 -14.89 -1.04
C ASN A 149 16.26 -13.80 -1.98
N VAL A 150 16.99 -13.60 -3.08
CA VAL A 150 16.61 -12.62 -4.10
C VAL A 150 15.48 -13.16 -4.96
N GLU A 151 14.36 -12.49 -4.96
CA GLU A 151 13.24 -12.72 -5.86
C GLU A 151 12.62 -11.39 -6.29
N SER A 152 11.88 -11.40 -7.41
CA SER A 152 11.27 -10.19 -7.97
C SER A 152 10.15 -9.62 -7.11
N HIS A 153 9.91 -8.34 -7.30
CA HIS A 153 8.72 -7.65 -6.81
C HIS A 153 7.86 -7.19 -7.99
N ASP A 154 7.02 -8.08 -8.51
CA ASP A 154 6.30 -7.89 -9.77
C ASP A 154 5.33 -6.71 -9.73
N LEU A 155 4.64 -6.46 -8.59
CA LEU A 155 3.76 -5.28 -8.46
C LEU A 155 4.52 -3.95 -8.60
N VAL A 156 5.79 -3.90 -8.20
CA VAL A 156 6.65 -2.73 -8.39
C VAL A 156 7.38 -2.80 -9.71
N GLY A 157 7.52 -4.00 -10.28
CA GLY A 157 8.21 -4.25 -11.53
C GLY A 157 9.73 -4.19 -11.38
N MET A 158 10.26 -4.69 -10.28
CA MET A 158 11.69 -4.71 -10.01
C MET A 158 12.19 -6.12 -9.76
N PRO A 159 13.28 -6.55 -10.45
CA PRO A 159 13.84 -7.89 -10.28
C PRO A 159 14.51 -8.10 -8.91
N GLU A 160 15.04 -7.02 -8.33
CA GLU A 160 15.58 -6.98 -6.97
C GLU A 160 15.00 -5.78 -6.25
N TYR A 161 14.44 -6.01 -5.07
CA TYR A 161 13.82 -4.94 -4.30
C TYR A 161 13.96 -5.20 -2.80
N CYS A 162 14.51 -4.24 -2.07
CA CYS A 162 14.57 -4.29 -0.62
C CYS A 162 13.99 -3.00 -0.02
N HIS A 163 13.56 -3.05 1.21
CA HIS A 163 13.23 -1.84 1.93
C HIS A 163 14.47 -1.27 2.60
N PHE A 164 14.79 -0.02 2.28
CA PHE A 164 15.98 0.70 2.73
C PHE A 164 15.67 2.12 3.21
N THR A 165 14.64 2.77 2.62
CA THR A 165 14.40 4.21 2.74
C THR A 165 13.72 4.66 4.03
N SER A 166 13.34 3.76 4.94
CA SER A 166 12.59 4.10 6.15
C SER A 166 13.06 3.34 7.42
N PRO A 167 14.34 3.44 7.81
CA PRO A 167 14.90 2.67 8.94
C PRO A 167 14.33 3.07 10.30
N ILE A 168 13.71 4.23 10.42
CA ILE A 168 13.11 4.70 11.66
C ILE A 168 11.88 3.85 12.10
N ARG A 169 11.25 3.14 11.15
CA ARG A 169 10.00 2.41 11.41
C ARG A 169 9.98 0.98 10.89
N ARG A 170 11.01 0.53 10.15
CA ARG A 170 11.05 -0.83 9.61
C ARG A 170 12.36 -1.54 9.97
N LEU A 171 12.24 -2.71 10.58
CA LEU A 171 13.39 -3.55 10.94
C LEU A 171 14.18 -3.98 9.70
N SER A 172 13.51 -4.31 8.58
CA SER A 172 14.16 -4.67 7.33
C SER A 172 15.13 -3.61 6.83
N ASP A 173 14.75 -2.34 6.93
CA ASP A 173 15.58 -1.22 6.51
C ASP A 173 16.84 -1.09 7.41
N CYS A 174 16.69 -1.28 8.71
CA CYS A 174 17.82 -1.28 9.63
C CYS A 174 18.84 -2.38 9.27
N ILE A 175 18.35 -3.59 8.97
CA ILE A 175 19.21 -4.71 8.57
C ILE A 175 19.93 -4.39 7.26
N CYS A 176 19.23 -3.84 6.27
CA CYS A 176 19.84 -3.40 5.02
C CYS A 176 20.96 -2.36 5.26
N HIS A 177 20.74 -1.40 6.16
CA HIS A 177 21.78 -0.42 6.53
C HIS A 177 23.01 -1.07 7.16
N TYR A 178 22.85 -2.09 8.02
CA TYR A 178 23.99 -2.83 8.57
C TYR A 178 24.76 -3.58 7.49
N LEU A 179 24.08 -4.25 6.56
CA LEU A 179 24.71 -4.95 5.43
C LEU A 179 25.46 -3.97 4.50
N LEU A 180 24.87 -2.83 4.19
CA LEU A 180 25.52 -1.78 3.38
C LEU A 180 26.78 -1.24 4.06
N LYS A 181 26.74 -0.97 5.37
CA LYS A 181 27.90 -0.52 6.14
C LYS A 181 29.01 -1.57 6.14
N TYR A 182 28.65 -2.84 6.29
CA TYR A 182 29.59 -3.96 6.20
C TYR A 182 30.31 -3.97 4.85
N ILE A 183 29.57 -3.90 3.73
CA ILE A 183 30.17 -3.86 2.39
C ILE A 183 31.06 -2.63 2.24
N TYR A 184 30.59 -1.45 2.61
CA TYR A 184 31.35 -0.20 2.52
C TYR A 184 32.65 -0.25 3.29
N PHE A 185 32.65 -0.70 4.55
CA PHE A 185 33.85 -0.76 5.38
C PHE A 185 34.85 -1.81 4.88
N ASN A 186 34.41 -2.94 4.38
CA ASN A 186 35.30 -3.94 3.78
C ASN A 186 35.95 -3.44 2.48
N HIS A 187 35.26 -2.63 1.69
CA HIS A 187 35.83 -2.04 0.48
C HIS A 187 36.78 -0.88 0.75
N THR A 188 36.50 -0.07 1.78
CA THR A 188 37.29 1.16 2.05
C THR A 188 38.43 0.95 3.02
N ARG A 189 38.34 0.01 3.95
CA ARG A 189 39.35 -0.26 4.99
C ARG A 189 40.05 -1.58 4.73
N LYS A 190 40.94 -1.59 3.75
CA LYS A 190 41.68 -2.77 3.26
C LYS A 190 42.48 -3.58 4.31
N HIS A 191 42.67 -3.07 5.53
CA HIS A 191 43.45 -3.68 6.60
C HIS A 191 42.61 -4.24 7.77
N GLN A 192 41.28 -4.14 7.71
CA GLN A 192 40.41 -4.68 8.74
C GLN A 192 39.32 -5.56 8.07
N ASN A 193 39.43 -6.87 8.29
CA ASN A 193 38.37 -7.78 7.87
C ASN A 193 37.25 -7.72 8.92
N TYR A 194 36.12 -7.18 8.55
CA TYR A 194 34.89 -7.24 9.35
C TYR A 194 34.19 -8.57 9.06
N ASN A 195 33.66 -9.21 10.10
CA ASN A 195 32.80 -10.37 9.93
C ASN A 195 31.46 -9.94 9.35
N VAL A 196 30.84 -10.79 8.55
CA VAL A 196 29.46 -10.60 8.09
C VAL A 196 28.57 -10.44 9.31
N PRO A 197 27.75 -9.37 9.39
CA PRO A 197 26.97 -9.07 10.60
C PRO A 197 25.89 -10.09 10.90
N PHE A 198 25.46 -10.85 9.90
CA PHE A 198 24.40 -11.86 10.02
C PHE A 198 24.74 -13.09 9.19
N SER A 199 24.56 -14.28 9.72
CA SER A 199 24.56 -15.54 8.98
C SER A 199 23.30 -15.68 8.11
N GLU A 200 23.31 -16.56 7.12
CA GLU A 200 22.13 -16.84 6.29
C GLU A 200 20.94 -17.28 7.16
N LEU A 201 21.15 -18.18 8.12
CA LEU A 201 20.10 -18.63 9.04
C LEU A 201 19.51 -17.48 9.90
N GLU A 202 20.33 -16.52 10.30
CA GLU A 202 19.84 -15.34 11.02
C GLU A 202 19.04 -14.43 10.11
N LEU A 203 19.46 -14.25 8.85
CA LEU A 203 18.69 -13.47 7.86
C LEU A 203 17.35 -14.10 7.55
N ASP A 204 17.25 -15.43 7.45
CA ASP A 204 15.97 -16.14 7.28
C ASP A 204 15.01 -15.90 8.46
N LYS A 205 15.53 -16.01 9.68
CA LYS A 205 14.74 -15.72 10.89
C LYS A 205 14.30 -14.27 10.94
N LEU A 206 15.17 -13.34 10.56
CA LEU A 206 14.87 -11.92 10.54
C LEU A 206 13.85 -11.57 9.43
N ALA A 207 13.95 -12.19 8.25
CA ALA A 207 12.97 -12.05 7.18
C ALA A 207 11.59 -12.51 7.64
N THR A 208 11.50 -13.68 8.26
CA THR A 208 10.26 -14.20 8.86
C THR A 208 9.70 -13.25 9.92
N LYS A 209 10.56 -12.70 10.78
CA LYS A 209 10.15 -11.71 11.78
C LYS A 209 9.62 -10.43 11.14
N CYS A 210 10.30 -9.89 10.13
CA CYS A 210 9.84 -8.72 9.38
C CYS A 210 8.48 -8.96 8.73
N LEU A 211 8.28 -10.16 8.17
CA LEU A 211 7.01 -10.57 7.57
C LEU A 211 5.87 -10.58 8.60
N ASN A 212 6.09 -11.23 9.74
CA ASN A 212 5.07 -11.36 10.79
C ASN A 212 4.70 -9.99 11.39
N ILE A 213 5.70 -9.14 11.67
CA ILE A 213 5.47 -7.77 12.14
C ILE A 213 4.62 -7.01 11.12
N THR A 214 5.02 -7.01 9.85
CA THR A 214 4.31 -6.27 8.79
C THR A 214 2.89 -6.77 8.59
N ARG A 215 2.65 -8.09 8.68
CA ARG A 215 1.29 -8.65 8.59
C ARG A 215 0.41 -8.19 9.76
N THR A 216 0.96 -8.18 10.97
CA THR A 216 0.25 -7.71 12.16
C THR A 216 -0.04 -6.20 12.08
N GLU A 217 0.95 -5.40 11.71
CA GLU A 217 0.78 -3.95 11.53
C GLU A 217 -0.29 -3.62 10.48
N LYS A 218 -0.23 -4.27 9.32
CA LYS A 218 -1.24 -4.09 8.26
C LYS A 218 -2.64 -4.49 8.71
N LYS A 219 -2.76 -5.61 9.44
CA LYS A 219 -4.06 -6.03 10.00
C LYS A 219 -4.61 -4.97 10.96
N ASN A 220 -3.79 -4.48 11.88
CA ASN A 220 -4.20 -3.47 12.86
C ASN A 220 -4.56 -2.13 12.18
N GLN A 221 -3.74 -1.69 11.23
CA GLN A 221 -4.01 -0.50 10.43
C GLN A 221 -5.33 -0.63 9.66
N TYR A 222 -5.57 -1.78 9.06
CA TYR A 222 -6.81 -2.05 8.35
C TYR A 222 -8.03 -2.00 9.28
N LEU A 223 -7.94 -2.58 10.48
CA LEU A 223 -9.02 -2.53 11.47
C LEU A 223 -9.29 -1.09 11.96
N ASP A 224 -8.25 -0.30 12.17
CA ASP A 224 -8.39 1.12 12.54
C ASP A 224 -9.07 1.93 11.43
N ILE A 225 -8.65 1.76 10.17
CA ILE A 225 -9.27 2.42 9.02
C ILE A 225 -10.74 2.00 8.89
N LYS A 226 -11.03 0.70 9.02
CA LYS A 226 -12.39 0.18 8.99
C LYS A 226 -13.26 0.81 10.07
N PHE A 227 -12.77 0.87 11.31
CA PHE A 227 -13.49 1.49 12.42
C PHE A 227 -13.81 2.97 12.14
N ARG A 228 -12.83 3.74 11.65
CA ARG A 228 -13.02 5.15 11.30
C ARG A 228 -13.99 5.33 10.13
N LEU A 229 -13.94 4.47 9.12
CA LEU A 229 -14.90 4.51 8.02
C LEU A 229 -16.34 4.29 8.52
N LEU A 230 -16.54 3.36 9.46
CA LEU A 230 -17.85 3.15 10.07
C LEU A 230 -18.32 4.38 10.87
N GLN A 231 -17.42 5.06 11.58
CA GLN A 231 -17.73 6.32 12.25
C GLN A 231 -18.12 7.43 11.26
N VAL A 232 -17.42 7.52 10.12
CA VAL A 232 -17.78 8.47 9.05
C VAL A 232 -19.17 8.16 8.50
N MET A 233 -19.46 6.89 8.22
CA MET A 233 -20.79 6.48 7.72
C MET A 233 -21.89 6.84 8.72
N ASP A 234 -21.69 6.58 10.00
CA ASP A 234 -22.64 6.93 11.07
C ASP A 234 -22.86 8.45 11.15
N ASN A 235 -21.80 9.25 11.08
CA ASN A 235 -21.88 10.71 11.05
C ASN A 235 -22.62 11.22 9.81
N MET A 236 -22.39 10.62 8.63
CA MET A 236 -23.10 10.98 7.40
C MET A 236 -24.59 10.65 7.47
N ILE A 237 -24.95 9.48 7.99
CA ILE A 237 -26.34 9.07 8.19
C ILE A 237 -27.04 10.00 9.16
N SER A 238 -26.40 10.34 10.28
CA SER A 238 -26.94 11.28 11.27
C SER A 238 -27.26 12.66 10.70
N LYS A 239 -26.50 13.10 9.69
CA LYS A 239 -26.70 14.38 9.00
C LYS A 239 -27.73 14.32 7.87
N ASN A 240 -27.70 13.26 7.09
CA ASN A 240 -28.41 13.15 5.81
C ASN A 240 -29.55 12.13 5.82
N ASN A 241 -29.78 11.45 6.95
CA ASN A 241 -30.71 10.33 7.16
C ASN A 241 -30.41 9.05 6.37
N LYS A 242 -29.55 9.11 5.36
CA LYS A 242 -29.09 7.96 4.56
C LYS A 242 -27.75 8.23 3.90
N ILE A 243 -27.07 7.16 3.52
CA ILE A 243 -25.92 7.16 2.62
C ILE A 243 -26.11 6.12 1.53
N ASP A 244 -25.53 6.34 0.37
CA ASP A 244 -25.54 5.39 -0.72
C ASP A 244 -24.15 4.70 -0.79
N ILE A 245 -24.15 3.38 -0.90
CA ILE A 245 -22.93 2.59 -1.05
C ILE A 245 -22.95 1.81 -2.35
N GLU A 246 -21.75 1.64 -2.93
CA GLU A 246 -21.49 0.75 -4.04
C GLU A 246 -20.53 -0.33 -3.56
N TYR A 247 -20.82 -1.61 -3.87
CA TYR A 247 -20.03 -2.73 -3.38
C TYR A 247 -19.97 -3.90 -4.36
N TYR A 248 -18.96 -4.75 -4.17
CA TYR A 248 -18.81 -6.04 -4.84
C TYR A 248 -19.00 -7.17 -3.85
N ILE A 249 -19.53 -8.30 -4.31
CA ILE A 249 -19.61 -9.53 -3.53
C ILE A 249 -18.38 -10.38 -3.85
N THR A 250 -17.56 -10.68 -2.83
CA THR A 250 -16.32 -11.43 -3.01
C THR A 250 -16.43 -12.90 -2.59
N GLY A 251 -17.44 -13.24 -1.81
CA GLY A 251 -17.63 -14.63 -1.38
C GLY A 251 -18.86 -14.80 -0.49
N TYR A 252 -19.23 -16.07 -0.32
CA TYR A 252 -20.33 -16.49 0.53
C TYR A 252 -19.90 -17.68 1.37
N SER A 253 -20.23 -17.67 2.64
CA SER A 253 -19.94 -18.77 3.57
C SER A 253 -21.09 -18.94 4.56
N GLY A 254 -21.94 -19.91 4.33
CA GLY A 254 -23.10 -20.19 5.17
C GLY A 254 -24.05 -18.99 5.24
N LEU A 255 -24.17 -18.37 6.41
CA LEU A 255 -25.02 -17.19 6.63
C LEU A 255 -24.28 -15.87 6.42
N PHE A 256 -23.06 -15.89 5.88
CA PHE A 256 -22.22 -14.70 5.75
C PHE A 256 -21.89 -14.41 4.30
N LEU A 257 -22.07 -13.16 3.90
CA LEU A 257 -21.70 -12.61 2.61
C LEU A 257 -20.51 -11.67 2.79
N ASN A 258 -19.39 -11.97 2.11
CA ASN A 258 -18.23 -11.10 2.11
C ASN A 258 -18.34 -10.09 0.98
N ILE A 259 -18.26 -8.82 1.29
CA ILE A 259 -18.34 -7.72 0.34
C ILE A 259 -17.13 -6.80 0.45
N ILE A 260 -16.89 -6.06 -0.62
CA ILE A 260 -15.96 -4.91 -0.65
C ILE A 260 -16.80 -3.68 -1.01
N ILE A 261 -16.92 -2.74 -0.08
CA ILE A 261 -17.48 -1.43 -0.35
C ILE A 261 -16.42 -0.62 -1.08
N CYS A 262 -16.73 -0.21 -2.30
CA CYS A 262 -15.85 0.55 -3.18
C CYS A 262 -16.23 2.03 -3.29
N LYS A 263 -17.45 2.41 -2.84
CA LYS A 263 -17.89 3.80 -2.84
C LYS A 263 -18.85 4.08 -1.69
N ILE A 264 -18.72 5.25 -1.08
CA ILE A 264 -19.67 5.81 -0.11
C ILE A 264 -20.04 7.20 -0.64
N ASN A 265 -21.30 7.38 -1.05
CA ASN A 265 -21.77 8.54 -1.80
C ASN A 265 -20.84 8.80 -3.02
N GLU A 266 -20.22 9.98 -3.12
CA GLU A 266 -19.28 10.34 -4.19
C GLU A 266 -17.84 9.83 -3.96
N PHE A 267 -17.50 9.39 -2.74
CA PHE A 267 -16.13 9.04 -2.38
C PHE A 267 -15.78 7.60 -2.73
N HIS A 268 -14.73 7.39 -3.48
CA HIS A 268 -14.12 6.06 -3.67
C HIS A 268 -13.39 5.63 -2.41
N VAL A 269 -13.73 4.44 -1.90
CA VAL A 269 -13.14 3.86 -0.70
C VAL A 269 -12.81 2.39 -0.94
N HIS A 270 -12.10 1.77 -0.01
CA HIS A 270 -11.90 0.33 -0.02
C HIS A 270 -12.10 -0.22 1.40
N MET A 271 -13.21 -0.91 1.60
CA MET A 271 -13.53 -1.52 2.89
C MET A 271 -14.13 -2.90 2.70
N SER A 272 -13.40 -3.95 3.12
CA SER A 272 -13.97 -5.30 3.20
C SER A 272 -14.92 -5.39 4.39
N TYR A 273 -16.06 -6.00 4.16
CA TYR A 273 -17.10 -6.13 5.13
C TYR A 273 -17.75 -7.52 5.05
N THR A 274 -18.31 -8.00 6.15
CA THR A 274 -19.03 -9.26 6.18
C THR A 274 -20.45 -8.98 6.65
N LEU A 275 -21.40 -9.30 5.81
CA LEU A 275 -22.84 -9.18 6.11
C LEU A 275 -23.39 -10.52 6.54
N ARG A 276 -24.27 -10.54 7.51
CA ARG A 276 -25.07 -11.69 7.81
C ARG A 276 -26.31 -11.69 6.91
N VAL A 277 -26.54 -12.78 6.19
CA VAL A 277 -27.70 -12.98 5.31
C VAL A 277 -28.50 -14.19 5.76
N ARG A 278 -29.81 -14.19 5.54
CA ARG A 278 -30.67 -15.31 5.93
C ARG A 278 -30.56 -16.46 4.95
N ASP A 279 -30.57 -16.13 3.68
CA ASP A 279 -30.41 -17.09 2.59
C ASP A 279 -29.87 -16.35 1.37
N TYR A 280 -28.82 -16.86 0.75
CA TYR A 280 -28.24 -16.30 -0.47
C TYR A 280 -28.25 -17.40 -1.55
N SER A 281 -29.24 -17.36 -2.40
CA SER A 281 -29.43 -18.32 -3.49
C SER A 281 -28.96 -17.85 -4.85
N LYS A 282 -28.58 -16.55 -4.97
CA LYS A 282 -28.05 -15.96 -6.23
C LYS A 282 -26.60 -16.37 -6.43
N GLY A 283 -26.22 -16.66 -7.67
CA GLY A 283 -24.83 -16.86 -8.02
C GLY A 283 -24.01 -15.60 -7.74
N ILE A 284 -22.74 -15.77 -7.31
CA ILE A 284 -21.82 -14.66 -7.11
C ILE A 284 -21.17 -14.32 -8.44
N ASN A 285 -21.32 -13.07 -8.90
CA ASN A 285 -20.54 -12.51 -9.97
C ASN A 285 -19.56 -11.47 -9.36
N PRO A 286 -18.25 -11.80 -9.18
CA PRO A 286 -17.30 -10.92 -8.53
C PRO A 286 -17.07 -9.58 -9.25
N LYS A 287 -17.48 -9.47 -10.52
CA LYS A 287 -17.34 -8.25 -11.35
C LYS A 287 -18.57 -7.37 -11.32
N GLU A 288 -19.67 -7.84 -10.74
CA GLU A 288 -20.93 -7.10 -10.67
C GLU A 288 -20.90 -6.12 -9.50
N LYS A 289 -21.28 -4.88 -9.77
CA LYS A 289 -21.45 -3.83 -8.75
C LYS A 289 -22.89 -3.81 -8.28
N TYR A 290 -23.05 -3.74 -6.97
CA TYR A 290 -24.35 -3.64 -6.30
C TYR A 290 -24.45 -2.28 -5.61
N PHE A 291 -25.66 -1.76 -5.52
CA PHE A 291 -25.96 -0.45 -4.94
C PHE A 291 -26.95 -0.62 -3.80
N LEU A 292 -26.76 0.11 -2.73
CA LEU A 292 -27.62 0.08 -1.56
C LEU A 292 -27.63 1.42 -0.85
N SER A 293 -28.84 1.86 -0.40
CA SER A 293 -28.98 2.98 0.51
C SER A 293 -29.07 2.48 1.95
N ILE A 294 -28.22 2.98 2.83
CA ILE A 294 -28.15 2.61 4.24
C ILE A 294 -28.67 3.76 5.09
N THR A 295 -29.60 3.47 6.00
CA THR A 295 -30.20 4.44 6.92
C THR A 295 -29.71 4.30 8.36
N ASN A 296 -29.04 3.21 8.68
CA ASN A 296 -28.50 2.97 10.01
C ASN A 296 -27.24 2.11 9.92
N VAL A 297 -26.15 2.54 10.54
CA VAL A 297 -24.92 1.77 10.72
C VAL A 297 -24.60 1.72 12.21
N ASN A 298 -24.61 0.52 12.78
CA ASN A 298 -24.15 0.32 14.13
C ASN A 298 -22.68 -0.17 14.11
N CYS A 299 -21.76 0.66 14.52
CA CYS A 299 -20.34 0.35 14.53
C CYS A 299 -19.95 -0.84 15.43
N PHE A 300 -20.82 -1.22 16.38
CA PHE A 300 -20.52 -2.26 17.37
C PHE A 300 -21.32 -3.56 17.17
N THR A 301 -22.44 -3.51 16.45
CA THR A 301 -23.36 -4.65 16.30
C THR A 301 -23.77 -4.90 14.84
N ILE A 302 -22.81 -4.83 13.96
CA ILE A 302 -22.99 -4.99 12.51
C ILE A 302 -23.60 -6.37 12.13
N TYR A 303 -23.58 -7.32 13.07
CA TYR A 303 -24.14 -8.67 12.91
C TYR A 303 -25.50 -8.86 13.55
N ASP A 304 -26.08 -7.81 14.13
CA ASP A 304 -27.42 -7.87 14.69
C ASP A 304 -28.45 -7.68 13.58
N GLU A 305 -29.34 -8.67 13.45
CA GLU A 305 -30.43 -8.68 12.46
C GLU A 305 -31.33 -7.42 12.53
N ASN A 306 -31.36 -6.76 13.68
CA ASN A 306 -32.14 -5.54 13.89
C ASN A 306 -31.42 -4.26 13.46
N THR A 307 -30.11 -4.30 13.23
CA THR A 307 -29.31 -3.11 12.95
C THR A 307 -29.14 -2.80 11.47
N ILE A 308 -29.29 -3.80 10.57
CA ILE A 308 -29.20 -3.60 9.12
C ILE A 308 -30.30 -4.38 8.37
N PRO A 309 -31.57 -4.19 8.70
CA PRO A 309 -32.65 -4.94 8.07
C PRO A 309 -32.80 -4.66 6.56
N GLU A 310 -32.35 -3.50 6.08
CA GLU A 310 -32.41 -3.10 4.68
C GLU A 310 -31.30 -3.78 3.84
N LEU A 311 -30.11 -3.95 4.38
CA LEU A 311 -29.02 -4.68 3.74
C LEU A 311 -29.41 -6.15 3.53
N ASP A 312 -29.99 -6.79 4.55
CA ASP A 312 -30.46 -8.16 4.45
C ASP A 312 -31.60 -8.32 3.43
N ARG A 313 -32.53 -7.38 3.38
CA ARG A 313 -33.64 -7.41 2.41
C ARG A 313 -33.19 -7.24 0.98
N HIS A 314 -32.27 -6.32 0.73
CA HIS A 314 -31.79 -6.04 -0.63
C HIS A 314 -30.94 -7.18 -1.21
N ILE A 315 -30.26 -7.95 -0.36
CA ILE A 315 -29.47 -9.11 -0.80
C ILE A 315 -30.36 -10.34 -1.02
N LEU A 316 -31.54 -10.39 -0.39
CA LEU A 316 -32.51 -11.48 -0.49
C LEU A 316 -33.47 -11.31 -1.66
N GLU A 317 -33.67 -10.10 -2.19
CA GLU A 317 -34.44 -9.81 -3.40
C GLU A 317 -33.61 -9.98 -4.67
#